data_038a60198c0f66f75560e4331ab1ee70
#
_entry.id   038a60198c0f66f75560e4331ab1ee70
#
_cell.length_a   1.000
_cell.length_b   1.000
_cell.length_c   1.000
_cell.angle_alpha   90.00
_cell.angle_beta   90.00
_cell.angle_gamma   90.00
#
_symmetry.space_group_name_H-M   'P 1'
#
loop_
_entity.id
_entity.type
_entity.pdbx_description
1 polymer ?
#
loop_
_entity_poly.entity_id
_entity_poly.type
_entity_poly.pdbx_seq_one_letter_code
_entity_poly.pdbx_strand_id
1 'polypeptide(L)'
;MLISLPMYGVDPQDVLPFWQLLSQQLRRYGVIGIDDVIGIDGVAGISDQLVWPTDLLQHWRDPDLLLSQTCGFPLMTLLQQQVQLIGVFSYQSPYCSWEYYRSLVVVRADEKGQQLADFRHRVVAYNSTDSQSGYNALRALITPLAINGRFFSHSLASGGHYHSISMIQQRQADIAAIDCVSFALLQRANPSAVAGLKIIAQTDAAPGLPLITSLSTSAQQLTQIRQAITATVNSPEAASAKDRLLIKSFSVLPISAYDVIKTMQEKAFSAGVITL
;
A
#
# COMPACT_ATOMS: atom_id res chain seq x y z
N MET A 1 9.51 -9.48 -18.71
CA MET A 1 8.53 -9.59 -17.57
C MET A 1 8.96 -8.62 -16.47
N LEU A 2 8.02 -7.87 -15.91
CA LEU A 2 8.27 -6.89 -14.86
C LEU A 2 7.68 -7.35 -13.53
N ILE A 3 8.48 -7.28 -12.46
CA ILE A 3 8.05 -7.67 -11.11
C ILE A 3 8.50 -6.59 -10.12
N SER A 4 7.59 -6.16 -9.24
CA SER A 4 7.88 -5.17 -8.21
C SER A 4 7.01 -5.35 -6.97
N LEU A 5 7.54 -4.99 -5.81
CA LEU A 5 6.81 -4.91 -4.55
C LEU A 5 7.10 -3.55 -3.87
N PRO A 6 6.69 -2.43 -4.51
CA PRO A 6 7.22 -1.11 -4.18
C PRO A 6 6.55 -0.44 -2.98
N MET A 7 5.48 -1.02 -2.42
CA MET A 7 4.57 -0.27 -1.55
C MET A 7 4.96 -0.29 -0.07
N TYR A 8 5.51 -1.40 0.43
CA TYR A 8 5.87 -1.58 1.85
C TYR A 8 7.36 -1.80 2.09
N GLY A 9 8.19 -1.60 1.10
CA GLY A 9 9.63 -1.58 1.28
C GLY A 9 10.07 -0.26 1.93
N VAL A 10 10.28 -0.24 3.23
CA VAL A 10 10.94 0.89 3.91
C VAL A 10 12.38 0.97 3.43
N ASP A 11 13.04 -0.19 3.34
CA ASP A 11 14.29 -0.41 2.65
C ASP A 11 14.07 -1.53 1.60
N PRO A 12 14.52 -1.36 0.33
CA PRO A 12 14.51 -2.41 -0.67
C PRO A 12 15.09 -3.74 -0.18
N GLN A 13 16.09 -3.69 0.69
CA GLN A 13 16.74 -4.88 1.27
C GLN A 13 15.79 -5.71 2.14
N ASP A 14 14.74 -5.12 2.71
CA ASP A 14 13.75 -5.85 3.50
C ASP A 14 12.88 -6.76 2.65
N VAL A 15 12.68 -6.41 1.38
CA VAL A 15 11.83 -7.15 0.43
C VAL A 15 12.58 -8.31 -0.23
N LEU A 16 13.90 -8.19 -0.40
CA LEU A 16 14.71 -9.17 -1.15
C LEU A 16 14.62 -10.60 -0.61
N PRO A 17 14.68 -10.88 0.71
CA PRO A 17 14.56 -12.24 1.21
C PRO A 17 13.20 -12.89 0.88
N PHE A 18 12.11 -12.14 0.94
CA PHE A 18 10.80 -12.63 0.56
C PHE A 18 10.71 -12.86 -0.95
N TRP A 19 11.25 -11.93 -1.74
CA TRP A 19 11.31 -12.05 -3.19
C TRP A 19 12.11 -13.29 -3.64
N GLN A 20 13.26 -13.56 -3.04
CA GLN A 20 14.08 -14.74 -3.37
C GLN A 20 13.29 -16.05 -3.22
N LEU A 21 12.52 -16.18 -2.15
CA LEU A 21 11.66 -17.35 -1.93
C LEU A 21 10.47 -17.38 -2.91
N LEU A 22 9.85 -16.25 -3.16
CA LEU A 22 8.74 -16.15 -4.12
C LEU A 22 9.21 -16.49 -5.54
N SER A 23 10.36 -16.00 -5.97
CA SER A 23 10.92 -16.28 -7.29
C SER A 23 11.19 -17.76 -7.51
N GLN A 24 11.66 -18.48 -6.48
CA GLN A 24 11.84 -19.94 -6.53
C GLN A 24 10.50 -20.66 -6.74
N GLN A 25 9.43 -20.22 -6.02
CA GLN A 25 8.11 -20.80 -6.21
C GLN A 25 7.51 -20.44 -7.58
N LEU A 26 7.70 -19.21 -8.08
CA LEU A 26 7.25 -18.83 -9.42
C LEU A 26 7.88 -19.73 -10.50
N ARG A 27 9.17 -20.08 -10.36
CA ARG A 27 9.83 -21.07 -11.25
C ARG A 27 9.24 -22.46 -11.09
N ARG A 28 9.07 -22.92 -9.85
CA ARG A 28 8.50 -24.24 -9.56
C ARG A 28 7.11 -24.44 -10.15
N TYR A 29 6.31 -23.39 -10.18
CA TYR A 29 4.97 -23.41 -10.78
C TYR A 29 4.96 -23.04 -12.27
N GLY A 30 6.13 -22.90 -12.92
CA GLY A 30 6.24 -22.65 -14.35
C GLY A 30 5.79 -21.25 -14.81
N VAL A 31 5.79 -20.27 -13.90
CA VAL A 31 5.45 -18.88 -14.22
C VAL A 31 6.64 -18.16 -14.84
N ILE A 32 7.83 -18.44 -14.36
CA ILE A 32 9.12 -17.89 -14.84
C ILE A 32 9.95 -19.07 -15.36
N GLY A 33 10.49 -18.95 -16.57
CA GLY A 33 11.39 -19.95 -17.14
C GLY A 33 12.75 -20.00 -16.44
N ILE A 34 13.45 -21.13 -16.58
CA ILE A 34 14.83 -21.29 -16.06
C ILE A 34 15.78 -20.37 -16.81
N ASP A 35 15.50 -20.09 -18.10
CA ASP A 35 16.31 -19.29 -18.99
C ASP A 35 16.01 -17.77 -18.94
N ASP A 36 14.94 -17.37 -18.26
CA ASP A 36 14.59 -15.95 -18.07
C ASP A 36 15.56 -15.22 -17.10
N VAL A 37 16.61 -15.93 -16.69
CA VAL A 37 17.61 -15.47 -15.73
C VAL A 37 19.00 -15.50 -16.38
N ILE A 38 19.24 -14.58 -17.28
CA ILE A 38 20.61 -14.32 -17.76
C ILE A 38 21.26 -13.37 -16.75
N GLY A 39 22.02 -13.96 -15.79
CA GLY A 39 22.97 -13.20 -14.99
C GLY A 39 24.11 -12.71 -15.87
N ILE A 40 24.39 -11.43 -15.84
CA ILE A 40 25.67 -10.88 -16.28
C ILE A 40 26.72 -11.47 -15.32
N ASP A 41 27.74 -12.20 -15.85
CA ASP A 41 28.90 -12.82 -15.17
C ASP A 41 28.84 -14.32 -14.86
N GLY A 42 28.16 -15.14 -15.69
CA GLY A 42 28.45 -16.59 -15.74
C GLY A 42 28.19 -17.40 -14.45
N VAL A 43 27.67 -16.79 -13.41
CA VAL A 43 27.11 -17.48 -12.24
C VAL A 43 25.63 -17.65 -12.52
N ALA A 44 25.09 -18.83 -12.30
CA ALA A 44 23.64 -19.12 -12.32
C ALA A 44 22.97 -18.29 -11.20
N GLY A 45 22.96 -17.00 -11.37
CA GLY A 45 22.41 -15.97 -10.49
C GLY A 45 21.08 -15.55 -11.06
N ILE A 46 20.08 -15.79 -10.31
CA ILE A 46 18.76 -15.21 -10.40
C ILE A 46 18.95 -13.74 -10.79
N SER A 47 18.47 -13.28 -11.95
CA SER A 47 18.20 -11.86 -12.16
C SER A 47 17.06 -11.52 -11.24
N ASP A 48 17.36 -11.44 -9.96
CA ASP A 48 16.45 -11.20 -8.86
C ASP A 48 16.18 -9.70 -8.70
N GLN A 49 16.27 -8.96 -9.79
CA GLN A 49 16.03 -7.54 -9.73
C GLN A 49 14.53 -7.29 -9.74
N LEU A 50 14.01 -7.12 -8.52
CA LEU A 50 12.78 -6.36 -8.38
C LEU A 50 12.99 -5.00 -9.04
N VAL A 51 12.08 -4.63 -9.92
CA VAL A 51 12.06 -3.28 -10.50
C VAL A 51 11.56 -2.31 -9.42
N TRP A 52 12.25 -1.18 -9.28
CA TRP A 52 11.83 -0.07 -8.42
C TRP A 52 11.40 1.10 -9.31
N PRO A 53 10.13 1.10 -9.78
CA PRO A 53 9.67 2.08 -10.75
C PRO A 53 9.57 3.47 -10.12
N THR A 54 9.98 4.48 -10.86
CA THR A 54 9.79 5.91 -10.50
C THR A 54 8.40 6.40 -10.91
N ASP A 55 7.85 5.86 -12.02
CA ASP A 55 6.47 6.08 -12.44
C ASP A 55 5.66 4.80 -12.22
N LEU A 56 4.94 4.76 -11.09
CA LEU A 56 4.14 3.60 -10.70
C LEU A 56 2.98 3.36 -11.66
N LEU A 57 2.32 4.41 -12.16
CA LEU A 57 1.16 4.26 -13.03
C LEU A 57 1.53 3.68 -14.38
N GLN A 58 2.62 4.15 -14.98
CA GLN A 58 3.16 3.60 -16.21
C GLN A 58 3.57 2.13 -16.01
N HIS A 59 4.27 1.82 -14.90
CA HIS A 59 4.68 0.47 -14.57
C HIS A 59 3.50 -0.50 -14.41
N TRP A 60 2.43 -0.08 -13.72
CA TRP A 60 1.24 -0.92 -13.53
C TRP A 60 0.46 -1.19 -14.81
N ARG A 61 0.59 -0.32 -15.82
CA ARG A 61 -0.05 -0.47 -17.15
C ARG A 61 0.80 -1.22 -18.16
N ASP A 62 2.00 -1.61 -17.78
CA ASP A 62 2.91 -2.29 -18.70
C ASP A 62 2.34 -3.67 -19.09
N PRO A 63 2.26 -4.01 -20.39
CA PRO A 63 1.75 -5.30 -20.85
C PRO A 63 2.62 -6.48 -20.37
N ASP A 64 3.89 -6.24 -20.06
CA ASP A 64 4.83 -7.23 -19.54
C ASP A 64 4.80 -7.36 -18.01
N LEU A 65 3.86 -6.68 -17.33
CA LEU A 65 3.71 -6.77 -15.89
C LEU A 65 3.29 -8.17 -15.45
N LEU A 66 4.17 -8.88 -14.78
CA LEU A 66 3.88 -10.19 -14.22
C LEU A 66 3.31 -10.11 -12.81
N LEU A 67 3.90 -9.26 -11.97
CA LEU A 67 3.47 -9.08 -10.59
C LEU A 67 3.88 -7.69 -10.09
N SER A 68 2.93 -6.97 -9.54
CA SER A 68 3.21 -5.76 -8.76
C SER A 68 2.21 -5.61 -7.62
N GLN A 69 2.59 -4.80 -6.63
CA GLN A 69 1.67 -4.32 -5.61
C GLN A 69 1.27 -2.88 -5.92
N THR A 70 -0.05 -2.60 -5.92
CA THR A 70 -0.58 -1.25 -6.13
C THR A 70 -1.41 -0.78 -4.94
N CYS A 71 -1.86 0.47 -4.99
CA CYS A 71 -2.83 1.01 -4.03
C CYS A 71 -4.26 0.70 -4.49
N GLY A 72 -5.18 0.52 -3.53
CA GLY A 72 -6.58 0.20 -3.86
C GLY A 72 -7.30 1.32 -4.61
N PHE A 73 -6.97 2.59 -4.39
CA PHE A 73 -7.62 3.70 -5.09
C PHE A 73 -7.23 3.77 -6.57
N PRO A 74 -5.96 3.69 -6.98
CA PRO A 74 -5.59 3.52 -8.38
C PRO A 74 -6.23 2.27 -9.02
N LEU A 75 -6.28 1.13 -8.32
CA LEU A 75 -6.93 -0.07 -8.83
C LEU A 75 -8.37 0.22 -9.24
N MET A 76 -9.12 0.95 -8.41
CA MET A 76 -10.55 1.19 -8.60
C MET A 76 -10.87 2.42 -9.48
N THR A 77 -9.89 3.22 -9.85
CA THR A 77 -10.07 4.44 -10.64
C THR A 77 -9.26 4.44 -11.94
N LEU A 78 -7.93 4.34 -11.83
CA LEU A 78 -7.00 4.54 -12.95
C LEU A 78 -6.66 3.24 -13.69
N LEU A 79 -6.78 2.08 -13.01
CA LEU A 79 -6.38 0.76 -13.53
C LEU A 79 -7.57 -0.16 -13.82
N GLN A 80 -8.79 0.34 -13.68
CA GLN A 80 -9.99 -0.45 -14.00
C GLN A 80 -9.91 -1.02 -15.41
N GLN A 81 -10.17 -2.34 -15.54
CA GLN A 81 -10.11 -3.06 -16.82
C GLN A 81 -8.75 -2.97 -17.55
N GLN A 82 -7.68 -2.56 -16.87
CA GLN A 82 -6.33 -2.51 -17.41
C GLN A 82 -5.40 -3.55 -16.79
N VAL A 83 -5.78 -4.08 -15.63
CA VAL A 83 -5.01 -5.09 -14.89
C VAL A 83 -5.91 -6.20 -14.35
N GLN A 84 -5.32 -7.34 -13.99
CA GLN A 84 -6.01 -8.41 -13.28
C GLN A 84 -5.57 -8.42 -11.81
N LEU A 85 -6.54 -8.63 -10.91
CA LEU A 85 -6.27 -8.81 -9.49
C LEU A 85 -5.74 -10.22 -9.23
N ILE A 86 -4.55 -10.32 -8.67
CA ILE A 86 -3.98 -11.59 -8.21
C ILE A 86 -4.57 -11.95 -6.84
N GLY A 87 -4.50 -11.02 -5.89
CA GLY A 87 -4.97 -11.19 -4.51
C GLY A 87 -4.41 -10.10 -3.60
N VAL A 88 -4.37 -10.38 -2.31
CA VAL A 88 -3.94 -9.43 -1.27
C VAL A 88 -3.21 -10.15 -0.14
N PHE A 89 -2.21 -9.51 0.44
CA PHE A 89 -1.63 -9.96 1.70
C PHE A 89 -2.43 -9.41 2.88
N SER A 90 -2.59 -10.23 3.93
CA SER A 90 -2.94 -9.73 5.26
C SER A 90 -1.67 -9.46 6.05
N TYR A 91 -1.73 -8.53 7.02
CA TYR A 91 -0.55 -8.06 7.74
C TYR A 91 -0.71 -8.18 9.25
N GLN A 92 0.42 -8.39 9.96
CA GLN A 92 0.49 -8.43 11.42
C GLN A 92 0.60 -7.01 11.97
N SER A 93 -0.54 -6.33 12.05
CA SER A 93 -0.66 -5.03 12.69
C SER A 93 -1.91 -5.03 13.57
N PRO A 94 -1.91 -4.40 14.75
CA PRO A 94 -3.10 -4.35 15.61
C PRO A 94 -4.28 -3.59 14.97
N TYR A 95 -4.01 -2.86 13.91
CA TYR A 95 -5.01 -2.09 13.17
C TYR A 95 -5.47 -2.76 11.87
N CYS A 96 -4.94 -3.94 11.55
CA CYS A 96 -5.41 -4.79 10.45
C CYS A 96 -6.40 -5.83 10.97
N SER A 97 -7.37 -6.18 10.13
CA SER A 97 -8.34 -7.25 10.40
C SER A 97 -8.45 -8.12 9.16
N TRP A 98 -7.86 -9.30 9.19
CA TRP A 98 -7.76 -10.20 8.04
C TRP A 98 -7.09 -9.49 6.84
N GLU A 99 -7.77 -9.44 5.71
CA GLU A 99 -7.31 -8.78 4.47
C GLU A 99 -7.54 -7.27 4.47
N TYR A 100 -8.08 -6.70 5.55
CA TYR A 100 -8.45 -5.27 5.64
C TYR A 100 -7.45 -4.50 6.49
N TYR A 101 -7.17 -3.28 6.06
CA TYR A 101 -6.34 -2.31 6.76
C TYR A 101 -7.05 -0.97 6.90
N ARG A 102 -6.49 -0.06 7.65
CA ARG A 102 -6.99 1.30 7.82
C ARG A 102 -5.85 2.28 7.96
N SER A 103 -6.17 3.57 7.93
CA SER A 103 -5.20 4.60 8.21
C SER A 103 -5.34 5.13 9.63
N LEU A 104 -4.21 5.43 10.23
CA LEU A 104 -4.09 6.07 11.52
C LEU A 104 -4.00 7.58 11.29
N VAL A 105 -4.91 8.34 11.87
CA VAL A 105 -4.84 9.80 11.84
C VAL A 105 -3.89 10.24 12.95
N VAL A 106 -2.73 10.76 12.53
CA VAL A 106 -1.64 11.12 13.45
C VAL A 106 -1.42 12.62 13.51
N VAL A 107 -1.05 13.08 14.69
CA VAL A 107 -0.70 14.47 15.00
C VAL A 107 0.50 14.46 15.95
N ARG A 108 1.11 15.62 16.21
CA ARG A 108 2.17 15.71 17.24
C ARG A 108 1.60 15.35 18.62
N ALA A 109 2.41 14.71 19.44
CA ALA A 109 2.04 14.32 20.82
C ALA A 109 1.74 15.52 21.72
N ASP A 110 2.46 16.66 21.50
CA ASP A 110 2.28 17.91 22.24
C ASP A 110 1.07 18.74 21.77
N GLU A 111 0.35 18.29 20.73
CA GLU A 111 -0.84 18.99 20.24
C GLU A 111 -1.98 18.89 21.25
N LYS A 112 -2.68 20.02 21.49
CA LYS A 112 -3.78 20.08 22.46
C LYS A 112 -5.04 19.37 21.98
N GLY A 113 -5.28 19.35 20.67
CA GLY A 113 -6.40 18.68 20.04
C GLY A 113 -6.40 17.18 20.34
N GLN A 114 -7.56 16.61 20.67
CA GLN A 114 -7.74 15.21 21.05
C GLN A 114 -8.61 14.44 20.04
N GLN A 115 -9.41 15.13 19.29
CA GLN A 115 -10.36 14.57 18.34
C GLN A 115 -10.23 15.25 16.98
N LEU A 116 -10.71 14.60 15.94
CA LEU A 116 -10.57 15.08 14.56
C LEU A 116 -11.14 16.48 14.35
N ALA A 117 -12.27 16.82 15.01
CA ALA A 117 -12.92 18.12 14.90
C ALA A 117 -12.02 19.30 15.36
N ASP A 118 -11.07 19.05 16.27
CA ASP A 118 -10.15 20.07 16.80
C ASP A 118 -9.12 20.52 15.74
N PHE A 119 -9.01 19.79 14.65
CA PHE A 119 -8.09 20.05 13.54
C PHE A 119 -8.76 20.76 12.34
N ARG A 120 -9.97 21.26 12.51
CA ARG A 120 -10.60 22.13 11.52
C ARG A 120 -9.74 23.36 11.26
N HIS A 121 -9.59 23.75 9.99
CA HIS A 121 -8.75 24.85 9.53
C HIS A 121 -7.25 24.69 9.80
N ARG A 122 -6.79 23.48 10.13
CA ARG A 122 -5.37 23.14 10.24
C ARG A 122 -4.80 22.73 8.88
N VAL A 123 -3.49 22.52 8.83
CA VAL A 123 -2.77 22.08 7.65
C VAL A 123 -2.67 20.55 7.65
N VAL A 124 -3.09 19.89 6.55
CA VAL A 124 -3.01 18.45 6.39
C VAL A 124 -1.91 18.06 5.41
N ALA A 125 -1.13 17.02 5.74
CA ALA A 125 -0.23 16.36 4.79
C ALA A 125 -0.89 15.08 4.25
N TYR A 126 -0.67 14.78 2.97
CA TYR A 126 -1.13 13.56 2.31
C TYR A 126 -0.09 13.06 1.30
N ASN A 127 -0.11 11.77 0.95
CA ASN A 127 0.86 11.18 0.03
C ASN A 127 0.77 11.77 -1.37
N SER A 128 -0.37 11.48 -2.02
CA SER A 128 -0.74 11.89 -3.39
C SER A 128 -2.27 11.82 -3.50
N THR A 129 -2.83 12.46 -4.52
CA THR A 129 -4.29 12.49 -4.74
C THR A 129 -4.86 11.14 -5.17
N ASP A 130 -4.04 10.20 -5.60
CA ASP A 130 -4.38 8.82 -5.93
C ASP A 130 -4.15 7.82 -4.77
N SER A 131 -3.77 8.30 -3.59
CA SER A 131 -3.60 7.44 -2.40
C SER A 131 -4.94 7.09 -1.76
N GLN A 132 -5.17 5.79 -1.50
CA GLN A 132 -6.30 5.34 -0.70
C GLN A 132 -6.12 5.74 0.77
N SER A 133 -5.00 5.37 1.37
CA SER A 133 -4.76 5.54 2.80
C SER A 133 -4.50 6.99 3.22
N GLY A 134 -3.67 7.70 2.45
CA GLY A 134 -3.26 9.07 2.80
C GLY A 134 -4.22 10.15 2.33
N TYR A 135 -5.12 9.85 1.37
CA TYR A 135 -6.00 10.86 0.76
C TYR A 135 -7.47 10.46 0.77
N ASN A 136 -7.89 9.42 0.03
CA ASN A 136 -9.29 9.10 -0.16
C ASN A 136 -10.00 8.70 1.16
N ALA A 137 -9.38 7.85 1.97
CA ALA A 137 -9.93 7.44 3.26
C ALA A 137 -10.01 8.60 4.26
N LEU A 138 -9.01 9.48 4.30
CA LEU A 138 -9.04 10.67 5.15
C LEU A 138 -10.13 11.64 4.69
N ARG A 139 -10.26 11.86 3.38
CA ARG A 139 -11.30 12.70 2.80
C ARG A 139 -12.71 12.20 3.18
N ALA A 140 -12.95 10.89 3.07
CA ALA A 140 -14.21 10.28 3.50
C ALA A 140 -14.45 10.45 5.01
N LEU A 141 -13.41 10.31 5.83
CA LEU A 141 -13.49 10.45 7.29
C LEU A 141 -13.85 11.86 7.72
N ILE A 142 -13.30 12.90 7.08
CA ILE A 142 -13.59 14.30 7.44
C ILE A 142 -14.89 14.82 6.85
N THR A 143 -15.48 14.09 5.91
CA THR A 143 -16.70 14.53 5.20
C THR A 143 -17.85 14.94 6.13
N PRO A 144 -18.21 14.19 7.20
CA PRO A 144 -19.27 14.59 8.12
C PRO A 144 -18.97 15.87 8.92
N LEU A 145 -17.70 16.26 8.96
CA LEU A 145 -17.20 17.41 9.71
C LEU A 145 -16.95 18.62 8.82
N ALA A 146 -17.01 18.47 7.51
CA ALA A 146 -16.76 19.53 6.55
C ALA A 146 -17.90 20.58 6.56
N ILE A 147 -17.54 21.85 6.36
CA ILE A 147 -18.48 22.94 6.20
C ILE A 147 -18.28 23.51 4.80
N ASN A 148 -19.35 23.56 3.99
CA ASN A 148 -19.28 24.00 2.60
C ASN A 148 -18.18 23.29 1.79
N GLY A 149 -18.04 21.97 2.02
CA GLY A 149 -17.05 21.13 1.34
C GLY A 149 -15.61 21.28 1.83
N ARG A 150 -15.36 22.05 2.90
CA ARG A 150 -14.02 22.31 3.44
C ARG A 150 -13.89 21.89 4.90
N PHE A 151 -12.76 21.30 5.23
CA PHE A 151 -12.39 20.98 6.62
C PHE A 151 -11.01 21.58 6.97
N PHE A 152 -10.01 21.34 6.15
CA PHE A 152 -8.66 21.88 6.34
C PHE A 152 -8.50 23.26 5.70
N SER A 153 -7.56 24.07 6.19
CA SER A 153 -7.20 25.35 5.55
C SER A 153 -6.33 25.15 4.33
N HIS A 154 -5.36 24.25 4.42
CA HIS A 154 -4.41 23.91 3.37
C HIS A 154 -4.11 22.41 3.38
N SER A 155 -3.79 21.87 2.22
CA SER A 155 -3.33 20.50 2.06
C SER A 155 -1.99 20.45 1.32
N LEU A 156 -1.05 19.64 1.80
CA LEU A 156 0.31 19.53 1.30
C LEU A 156 0.59 18.11 0.81
N ALA A 157 0.93 17.96 -0.46
CA ALA A 157 1.37 16.69 -1.02
C ALA A 157 2.80 16.38 -0.56
N SER A 158 2.99 15.26 0.12
CA SER A 158 4.28 14.86 0.70
C SER A 158 5.04 13.83 -0.17
N GLY A 159 4.34 13.12 -1.06
CA GLY A 159 4.89 12.04 -1.86
C GLY A 159 4.92 10.67 -1.18
N GLY A 160 4.67 10.58 0.16
CA GLY A 160 4.67 9.30 0.87
C GLY A 160 4.43 9.42 2.37
N HIS A 161 4.06 8.31 3.02
CA HIS A 161 3.73 8.30 4.45
C HIS A 161 4.88 8.75 5.35
N TYR A 162 6.11 8.33 5.04
CA TYR A 162 7.31 8.77 5.77
C TYR A 162 7.48 10.30 5.72
N HIS A 163 7.32 10.90 4.55
CA HIS A 163 7.40 12.34 4.39
C HIS A 163 6.25 13.07 5.07
N SER A 164 5.02 12.53 5.02
CA SER A 164 3.89 13.09 5.80
C SER A 164 4.19 13.14 7.30
N ILE A 165 4.76 12.06 7.85
CA ILE A 165 5.20 12.01 9.25
C ILE A 165 6.27 13.07 9.54
N SER A 166 7.29 13.16 8.68
CA SER A 166 8.36 14.16 8.81
C SER A 166 7.81 15.58 8.79
N MET A 167 6.86 15.90 7.91
CA MET A 167 6.19 17.21 7.85
C MET A 167 5.45 17.54 9.15
N ILE A 168 4.80 16.55 9.79
CA ILE A 168 4.16 16.75 11.12
C ILE A 168 5.20 17.03 12.20
N GLN A 169 6.28 16.24 12.26
CA GLN A 169 7.35 16.40 13.23
C GLN A 169 8.05 17.75 13.10
N GLN A 170 8.23 18.23 11.87
CA GLN A 170 8.84 19.53 11.52
C GLN A 170 7.86 20.71 11.59
N ARG A 171 6.59 20.49 12.01
CA ARG A 171 5.56 21.52 12.11
C ARG A 171 5.18 22.19 10.78
N GLN A 172 5.43 21.52 9.66
CA GLN A 172 4.99 21.95 8.33
C GLN A 172 3.52 21.60 8.09
N ALA A 173 3.06 20.48 8.71
CA ALA A 173 1.67 20.08 8.75
C ALA A 173 1.25 19.75 10.19
N ASP A 174 -0.05 19.76 10.45
CA ASP A 174 -0.60 19.48 11.77
C ASP A 174 -1.13 18.05 11.90
N ILE A 175 -1.57 17.46 10.80
CA ILE A 175 -2.28 16.18 10.77
C ILE A 175 -2.02 15.43 9.46
N ALA A 176 -2.00 14.11 9.51
CA ALA A 176 -1.98 13.24 8.32
C ALA A 176 -2.65 11.90 8.62
N ALA A 177 -3.09 11.21 7.56
CA ALA A 177 -3.51 9.82 7.63
C ALA A 177 -2.38 8.92 7.13
N ILE A 178 -1.95 7.98 7.97
CA ILE A 178 -0.83 7.08 7.71
C ILE A 178 -1.37 5.64 7.64
N ASP A 179 -1.06 4.94 6.56
CA ASP A 179 -1.32 3.51 6.45
C ASP A 179 -0.80 2.76 7.67
N CYS A 180 -1.62 1.94 8.30
CA CYS A 180 -1.27 1.27 9.56
C CYS A 180 -0.13 0.25 9.42
N VAL A 181 0.05 -0.34 8.23
CA VAL A 181 1.18 -1.24 7.95
C VAL A 181 2.45 -0.44 7.77
N SER A 182 2.40 0.66 6.99
CA SER A 182 3.53 1.60 6.86
C SER A 182 3.96 2.15 8.21
N PHE A 183 3.00 2.55 9.07
CA PHE A 183 3.29 3.03 10.43
C PHE A 183 3.99 1.95 11.27
N ALA A 184 3.49 0.71 11.24
CA ALA A 184 4.06 -0.39 12.01
C ALA A 184 5.46 -0.79 11.51
N LEU A 185 5.69 -0.79 10.18
CA LEU A 185 7.00 -1.04 9.59
C LEU A 185 8.01 0.05 9.97
N LEU A 186 7.61 1.32 9.88
CA LEU A 186 8.46 2.44 10.30
C LEU A 186 8.78 2.39 11.78
N GLN A 187 7.78 2.12 12.63
CA GLN A 187 7.98 1.99 14.07
C GLN A 187 8.94 0.85 14.44
N ARG A 188 8.88 -0.25 13.69
CA ARG A 188 9.75 -1.41 13.88
C ARG A 188 11.19 -1.16 13.40
N ALA A 189 11.34 -0.60 12.18
CA ALA A 189 12.64 -0.35 11.58
C ALA A 189 13.39 0.81 12.26
N ASN A 190 12.66 1.86 12.61
CA ASN A 190 13.21 3.03 13.27
C ASN A 190 12.16 3.67 14.20
N PRO A 191 12.11 3.29 15.50
CA PRO A 191 11.15 3.86 16.44
C PRO A 191 11.18 5.40 16.53
N SER A 192 12.31 6.03 16.27
CA SER A 192 12.42 7.49 16.27
C SER A 192 11.65 8.14 15.10
N ALA A 193 11.43 7.41 14.01
CA ALA A 193 10.67 7.92 12.85
C ALA A 193 9.20 8.21 13.17
N VAL A 194 8.64 7.58 14.20
CA VAL A 194 7.26 7.80 14.65
C VAL A 194 7.19 8.42 16.05
N ALA A 195 8.34 8.76 16.64
CA ALA A 195 8.40 9.37 17.96
C ALA A 195 7.74 10.76 17.96
N GLY A 196 7.18 11.14 19.10
CA GLY A 196 6.51 12.44 19.27
C GLY A 196 5.18 12.57 18.51
N LEU A 197 4.60 11.46 18.05
CA LEU A 197 3.26 11.40 17.45
C LEU A 197 2.26 10.75 18.40
N LYS A 198 0.98 11.12 18.23
CA LYS A 198 -0.17 10.40 18.80
C LYS A 198 -1.22 10.15 17.73
N ILE A 199 -1.96 9.06 17.89
CA ILE A 199 -3.10 8.68 17.03
C ILE A 199 -4.36 9.25 17.67
N ILE A 200 -5.14 10.04 16.91
CA ILE A 200 -6.39 10.67 17.39
C ILE A 200 -7.65 10.07 16.76
N ALA A 201 -7.52 9.38 15.64
CA ALA A 201 -8.62 8.71 14.95
C ALA A 201 -8.09 7.60 14.03
N GLN A 202 -9.03 6.82 13.50
CA GLN A 202 -8.77 5.81 12.47
C GLN A 202 -9.82 5.97 11.36
N THR A 203 -9.42 5.66 10.11
CA THR A 203 -10.36 5.62 9.00
C THR A 203 -11.19 4.33 9.01
N ASP A 204 -12.26 4.30 8.23
CA ASP A 204 -12.92 3.06 7.89
C ASP A 204 -11.92 2.11 7.21
N ALA A 205 -12.16 0.80 7.38
CA ALA A 205 -11.30 -0.22 6.78
C ALA A 205 -11.57 -0.36 5.28
N ALA A 206 -10.52 -0.69 4.55
CA ALA A 206 -10.57 -1.08 3.14
C ALA A 206 -9.70 -2.33 2.94
N PRO A 207 -9.89 -3.12 1.86
CA PRO A 207 -8.98 -4.21 1.55
C PRO A 207 -7.55 -3.69 1.41
N GLY A 208 -6.59 -4.52 1.86
CA GLY A 208 -5.16 -4.22 1.78
C GLY A 208 -4.68 -3.99 0.35
N LEU A 209 -3.43 -3.63 0.21
CA LEU A 209 -2.83 -3.29 -1.08
C LEU A 209 -2.91 -4.47 -2.05
N PRO A 210 -3.59 -4.31 -3.21
CA PRO A 210 -3.79 -5.40 -4.15
C PRO A 210 -2.51 -5.78 -4.88
N LEU A 211 -2.31 -7.08 -5.08
CA LEU A 211 -1.34 -7.63 -6.03
C LEU A 211 -2.02 -7.73 -7.39
N ILE A 212 -1.35 -7.24 -8.42
CA ILE A 212 -1.88 -7.14 -9.78
C ILE A 212 -0.92 -7.75 -10.80
N THR A 213 -1.48 -8.09 -11.95
CA THR A 213 -0.76 -8.53 -13.16
C THR A 213 -1.42 -7.90 -14.41
N SER A 214 -0.71 -7.95 -15.53
CA SER A 214 -1.24 -7.49 -16.82
C SER A 214 -2.53 -8.20 -17.22
N LEU A 215 -3.39 -7.55 -18.02
CA LEU A 215 -4.55 -8.19 -18.65
C LEU A 215 -4.15 -9.32 -19.60
N SER A 216 -2.95 -9.30 -20.16
CA SER A 216 -2.44 -10.35 -21.05
C SER A 216 -2.12 -11.66 -20.33
N THR A 217 -2.02 -11.66 -18.99
CA THR A 217 -1.78 -12.87 -18.19
C THR A 217 -2.92 -13.86 -18.36
N SER A 218 -2.61 -15.07 -18.83
CA SER A 218 -3.62 -16.12 -19.02
C SER A 218 -4.23 -16.60 -17.70
N ALA A 219 -5.44 -17.16 -17.74
CA ALA A 219 -6.08 -17.72 -16.56
C ALA A 219 -5.24 -18.83 -15.89
N GLN A 220 -4.52 -19.62 -16.69
CA GLN A 220 -3.60 -20.63 -16.20
C GLN A 220 -2.42 -19.97 -15.45
N GLN A 221 -1.78 -18.99 -16.05
CA GLN A 221 -0.65 -18.28 -15.45
C GLN A 221 -1.07 -17.53 -14.17
N LEU A 222 -2.24 -16.89 -14.16
CA LEU A 222 -2.80 -16.26 -12.97
C LEU A 222 -2.99 -17.27 -11.82
N THR A 223 -3.47 -18.48 -12.15
CA THR A 223 -3.62 -19.56 -11.17
C THR A 223 -2.26 -20.01 -10.63
N GLN A 224 -1.26 -20.17 -11.50
CA GLN A 224 0.11 -20.53 -11.11
C GLN A 224 0.78 -19.46 -10.23
N ILE A 225 0.58 -18.17 -10.53
CA ILE A 225 1.07 -17.07 -9.70
C ILE A 225 0.46 -17.15 -8.29
N ARG A 226 -0.86 -17.35 -8.18
CA ARG A 226 -1.55 -17.49 -6.90
C ARG A 226 -1.04 -18.69 -6.09
N GLN A 227 -0.81 -19.82 -6.76
CA GLN A 227 -0.24 -21.02 -6.13
C GLN A 227 1.20 -20.75 -5.62
N ALA A 228 2.03 -20.10 -6.40
CA ALA A 228 3.39 -19.74 -6.01
C ALA A 228 3.41 -18.81 -4.79
N ILE A 229 2.57 -17.77 -4.78
CA ILE A 229 2.45 -16.85 -3.63
C ILE A 229 1.96 -17.61 -2.40
N THR A 230 0.92 -18.44 -2.54
CA THR A 230 0.38 -19.25 -1.45
C THR A 230 1.44 -20.19 -0.87
N ALA A 231 2.19 -20.88 -1.74
CA ALA A 231 3.27 -21.78 -1.31
C ALA A 231 4.38 -21.01 -0.58
N THR A 232 4.77 -19.82 -1.08
CA THR A 232 5.77 -18.98 -0.42
C THR A 232 5.30 -18.56 0.97
N VAL A 233 4.08 -18.01 1.08
CA VAL A 233 3.56 -17.49 2.35
C VAL A 233 3.38 -18.59 3.40
N ASN A 234 3.05 -19.82 2.97
CA ASN A 234 2.87 -20.96 3.86
C ASN A 234 4.17 -21.73 4.15
N SER A 235 5.26 -21.42 3.47
CA SER A 235 6.55 -22.08 3.68
C SER A 235 7.16 -21.68 5.03
N PRO A 236 7.67 -22.63 5.83
CA PRO A 236 8.42 -22.34 7.04
C PRO A 236 9.67 -21.49 6.78
N GLU A 237 10.33 -21.69 5.63
CA GLU A 237 11.53 -20.95 5.22
C GLU A 237 11.24 -19.45 5.05
N ALA A 238 10.00 -19.09 4.71
CA ALA A 238 9.59 -17.69 4.56
C ALA A 238 9.26 -16.98 5.88
N ALA A 239 9.30 -17.67 7.02
CA ALA A 239 8.87 -17.11 8.31
C ALA A 239 9.59 -15.81 8.65
N SER A 240 10.92 -15.77 8.55
CA SER A 240 11.72 -14.56 8.84
C SER A 240 11.46 -13.43 7.83
N ALA A 241 11.38 -13.77 6.53
CA ALA A 241 11.14 -12.79 5.47
C ALA A 241 9.74 -12.18 5.57
N LYS A 242 8.72 -12.99 5.88
CA LYS A 242 7.35 -12.53 6.15
C LYS A 242 7.28 -11.63 7.37
N ASP A 243 7.97 -12.02 8.45
CA ASP A 243 7.99 -11.24 9.67
C ASP A 243 8.58 -9.85 9.44
N ARG A 244 9.66 -9.72 8.67
CA ARG A 244 10.23 -8.41 8.27
C ARG A 244 9.21 -7.50 7.60
N LEU A 245 8.36 -8.04 6.74
CA LEU A 245 7.34 -7.32 5.98
C LEU A 245 5.98 -7.30 6.69
N LEU A 246 5.87 -7.86 7.89
CA LEU A 246 4.62 -8.06 8.63
C LEU A 246 3.57 -8.88 7.85
N ILE A 247 3.97 -9.67 6.83
CA ILE A 247 3.05 -10.51 6.06
C ILE A 247 2.57 -11.68 6.93
N LYS A 248 1.25 -11.83 7.04
CA LYS A 248 0.60 -12.92 7.78
C LYS A 248 0.13 -14.03 6.84
N SER A 249 -0.68 -13.69 5.86
CA SER A 249 -1.28 -14.64 4.90
C SER A 249 -1.50 -13.99 3.55
N PHE A 250 -1.92 -14.80 2.57
CA PHE A 250 -2.35 -14.36 1.25
C PHE A 250 -3.76 -14.87 0.98
N SER A 251 -4.61 -14.03 0.38
CA SER A 251 -5.99 -14.35 0.03
C SER A 251 -6.35 -13.81 -1.35
N VAL A 252 -7.28 -14.50 -2.01
CA VAL A 252 -7.86 -14.06 -3.28
C VAL A 252 -9.22 -13.44 -2.99
N LEU A 253 -9.30 -12.12 -3.09
CA LEU A 253 -10.55 -11.37 -2.97
C LEU A 253 -11.18 -11.14 -4.35
N PRO A 254 -12.53 -11.09 -4.45
CA PRO A 254 -13.17 -10.56 -5.64
C PRO A 254 -12.89 -9.06 -5.78
N ILE A 255 -12.87 -8.55 -7.01
CA ILE A 255 -12.65 -7.11 -7.26
C ILE A 255 -13.70 -6.24 -6.56
N SER A 256 -14.92 -6.73 -6.42
CA SER A 256 -16.02 -6.05 -5.70
C SER A 256 -15.74 -5.81 -4.22
N ALA A 257 -14.81 -6.53 -3.59
CA ALA A 257 -14.38 -6.22 -2.23
C ALA A 257 -13.79 -4.80 -2.12
N TYR A 258 -13.23 -4.28 -3.21
CA TYR A 258 -12.65 -2.95 -3.29
C TYR A 258 -13.69 -1.83 -3.58
N ASP A 259 -14.98 -2.14 -3.80
CA ASP A 259 -16.02 -1.15 -4.10
C ASP A 259 -16.22 -0.15 -2.96
N VAL A 260 -15.90 -0.55 -1.72
CA VAL A 260 -15.89 0.37 -0.56
C VAL A 260 -15.03 1.60 -0.80
N ILE A 261 -13.97 1.49 -1.59
CA ILE A 261 -13.06 2.60 -1.93
C ILE A 261 -13.76 3.64 -2.82
N LYS A 262 -14.57 3.18 -3.79
CA LYS A 262 -15.42 4.06 -4.60
C LYS A 262 -16.50 4.72 -3.75
N THR A 263 -17.14 3.94 -2.88
CA THR A 263 -18.14 4.45 -1.94
C THR A 263 -17.58 5.58 -1.05
N MET A 264 -16.32 5.44 -0.58
CA MET A 264 -15.62 6.51 0.16
C MET A 264 -15.47 7.77 -0.71
N GLN A 265 -15.08 7.62 -1.96
CA GLN A 265 -14.93 8.73 -2.91
C GLN A 265 -16.28 9.42 -3.18
N GLU A 266 -17.31 8.65 -3.51
CA GLU A 266 -18.64 9.13 -3.84
C GLU A 266 -19.29 9.85 -2.67
N LYS A 267 -19.14 9.32 -1.44
CA LYS A 267 -19.60 9.96 -0.19
C LYS A 267 -19.00 11.35 -0.03
N ALA A 268 -17.69 11.48 -0.26
CA ALA A 268 -17.01 12.76 -0.16
C ALA A 268 -17.49 13.74 -1.26
N PHE A 269 -17.57 13.30 -2.51
CA PHE A 269 -18.06 14.10 -3.62
C PHE A 269 -19.50 14.59 -3.42
N SER A 270 -20.40 13.70 -3.02
CA SER A 270 -21.81 14.02 -2.79
C SER A 270 -22.02 15.04 -1.68
N ALA A 271 -21.08 15.11 -0.73
CA ALA A 271 -21.09 16.12 0.34
C ALA A 271 -20.29 17.39 -0.04
N GLY A 272 -19.83 17.52 -1.29
CA GLY A 272 -19.07 18.67 -1.78
C GLY A 272 -17.60 18.70 -1.35
N VAL A 273 -17.08 17.65 -0.69
CA VAL A 273 -15.66 17.54 -0.30
C VAL A 273 -14.89 16.99 -1.49
N ILE A 274 -14.52 17.85 -2.42
CA ILE A 274 -13.82 17.47 -3.66
C ILE A 274 -12.35 17.20 -3.40
N THR A 275 -11.73 17.98 -2.53
CA THR A 275 -10.31 17.86 -2.13
C THR A 275 -10.19 17.85 -0.60
N LEU A 276 -8.99 17.50 -0.09
CA LEU A 276 -8.63 17.71 1.31
C LEU A 276 -8.40 19.18 1.63
#